data_b1f5c78f52cb59f1aba67944de601aa8
#
_entry.id   b1f5c78f52cb59f1aba67944de601aa8
#
_cell.length_a   1.000
_cell.length_b   1.000
_cell.length_c   1.000
_cell.angle_alpha   90.00
_cell.angle_beta   90.00
_cell.angle_gamma   90.00
#
_symmetry.space_group_name_H-M   'P 1'
#
loop_
_entity.id
_entity.type
_entity.pdbx_description
1 polymer ?
#
loop_
_entity_poly.entity_id
_entity_poly.type
_entity_poly.pdbx_seq_one_letter_code
_entity_poly.pdbx_strand_id
1 'polypeptide(L)'
;AELSRAKLESAQVVGVLDLILREAAAAFEAGYVHADLSEYNIFVDDDGITIFDWPQAVGTDHENARELLARDVENVYDYFCRKYPNETPEAADLDALAADLVRDEFDSISAYTE
;
A
#
# COMPACT_ATOMS: atom_id res chain seq x y z
N ALA A 1 4.24 16.24 0.25
CA ALA A 1 3.73 16.27 -1.14
C ALA A 1 2.86 15.05 -1.42
N GLU A 2 1.91 15.20 -2.32
CA GLU A 2 1.16 14.06 -2.86
C GLU A 2 2.13 13.08 -3.49
N LEU A 3 1.92 11.77 -3.27
CA LEU A 3 2.86 10.74 -3.76
C LEU A 3 3.11 10.84 -5.26
N SER A 4 2.06 11.14 -6.05
CA SER A 4 2.19 11.29 -7.50
C SER A 4 3.17 12.39 -7.91
N ARG A 5 3.40 13.38 -7.06
CA ARG A 5 4.29 14.52 -7.29
C ARG A 5 5.59 14.44 -6.50
N ALA A 6 5.64 13.55 -5.52
CA ALA A 6 6.82 13.37 -4.70
C ALA A 6 7.92 12.70 -5.51
N LYS A 7 9.16 13.07 -5.21
CA LYS A 7 10.33 12.47 -5.83
C LYS A 7 11.14 11.80 -4.73
N LEU A 8 10.96 10.50 -4.59
CA LEU A 8 11.64 9.74 -3.55
C LEU A 8 13.08 9.44 -3.98
N GLU A 9 14.00 9.55 -3.04
CA GLU A 9 15.36 9.08 -3.26
C GLU A 9 15.39 7.55 -3.23
N SER A 10 16.35 6.96 -3.94
CA SER A 10 16.47 5.50 -4.07
C SER A 10 16.40 4.78 -2.72
N ALA A 11 17.07 5.32 -1.71
CA ALA A 11 17.12 4.72 -0.38
C ALA A 11 15.78 4.78 0.37
N GLN A 12 14.83 5.61 -0.08
CA GLN A 12 13.53 5.80 0.58
C GLN A 12 12.41 4.95 -0.02
N VAL A 13 12.58 4.46 -1.25
CA VAL A 13 11.48 3.87 -2.03
C VAL A 13 10.83 2.69 -1.31
N VAL A 14 11.60 1.68 -0.92
CA VAL A 14 11.06 0.50 -0.26
C VAL A 14 10.43 0.86 1.08
N GLY A 15 11.09 1.73 1.84
CA GLY A 15 10.57 2.16 3.15
C GLY A 15 9.23 2.87 3.05
N VAL A 16 9.06 3.74 2.07
CA VAL A 16 7.79 4.43 1.86
C VAL A 16 6.71 3.46 1.42
N LEU A 17 7.02 2.56 0.48
CA LEU A 17 6.07 1.52 0.07
C LEU A 17 5.63 0.67 1.27
N ASP A 18 6.56 0.26 2.11
CA ASP A 18 6.26 -0.52 3.31
C ASP A 18 5.36 0.25 4.28
N LEU A 19 5.59 1.56 4.46
CA LEU A 19 4.75 2.40 5.30
C LEU A 19 3.30 2.45 4.79
N ILE A 20 3.14 2.59 3.48
CA ILE A 20 1.80 2.61 2.87
C ILE A 20 1.09 1.28 3.12
N LEU A 21 1.78 0.17 2.92
CA LEU A 21 1.19 -1.16 3.14
C LEU A 21 0.86 -1.39 4.61
N ARG A 22 1.69 -0.92 5.54
CA ARG A 22 1.39 -1.00 6.97
C ARG A 22 0.18 -0.15 7.35
N GLU A 23 0.00 1.02 6.74
CA GLU A 23 -1.20 1.82 6.97
C GLU A 23 -2.46 1.11 6.46
N ALA A 24 -2.37 0.42 5.32
CA ALA A 24 -3.47 -0.38 4.82
C ALA A 24 -3.81 -1.52 5.79
N ALA A 25 -2.80 -2.17 6.36
CA ALA A 25 -3.00 -3.22 7.36
C ALA A 25 -3.64 -2.65 8.63
N ALA A 26 -3.18 -1.49 9.10
CA ALA A 26 -3.74 -0.83 10.29
C ALA A 26 -5.21 -0.46 10.08
N ALA A 27 -5.56 0.04 8.89
CA ALA A 27 -6.94 0.35 8.55
C ALA A 27 -7.80 -0.91 8.57
N PHE A 28 -7.31 -2.01 8.01
CA PHE A 28 -8.02 -3.28 8.01
C PHE A 28 -8.27 -3.77 9.45
N GLU A 29 -7.27 -3.70 10.31
CA GLU A 29 -7.41 -4.06 11.72
C GLU A 29 -8.44 -3.18 12.42
N ALA A 30 -8.50 -1.89 12.06
CA ALA A 30 -9.48 -0.95 12.60
C ALA A 30 -10.89 -1.14 12.01
N GLY A 31 -11.05 -2.02 11.02
CA GLY A 31 -12.34 -2.37 10.45
C GLY A 31 -12.65 -1.77 9.09
N TYR A 32 -11.64 -1.23 8.36
CA TYR A 32 -11.88 -0.50 7.11
C TYR A 32 -10.91 -0.89 6.00
N VAL A 33 -11.40 -0.83 4.76
CA VAL A 33 -10.59 -0.89 3.54
C VAL A 33 -10.84 0.39 2.76
N HIS A 34 -9.78 1.03 2.28
CA HIS A 34 -9.91 2.28 1.51
C HIS A 34 -10.74 2.10 0.25
N ALA A 35 -10.46 1.05 -0.50
CA ALA A 35 -11.18 0.64 -1.70
C ALA A 35 -10.96 1.50 -2.94
N ASP A 36 -10.09 2.52 -2.85
CA ASP A 36 -9.73 3.36 -4.01
C ASP A 36 -8.35 3.98 -3.82
N LEU A 37 -7.43 3.22 -3.24
CA LEU A 37 -6.10 3.72 -2.91
C LEU A 37 -5.27 3.92 -4.18
N SER A 38 -4.61 5.07 -4.26
CA SER A 38 -3.74 5.41 -5.39
C SER A 38 -2.70 6.45 -4.97
N GLU A 39 -1.78 6.74 -5.90
CA GLU A 39 -0.76 7.77 -5.70
C GLU A 39 -1.32 9.17 -5.51
N TYR A 40 -2.59 9.38 -5.83
CA TYR A 40 -3.24 10.70 -5.73
C TYR A 40 -3.83 10.97 -4.35
N ASN A 41 -4.07 9.94 -3.54
CA ASN A 41 -4.62 10.12 -2.20
C ASN A 41 -3.67 9.71 -1.08
N ILE A 42 -2.37 9.68 -1.38
CA ILE A 42 -1.31 9.42 -0.41
C ILE A 42 -0.39 10.62 -0.40
N PHE A 43 -0.14 11.19 0.79
CA PHE A 43 0.84 12.26 0.99
C PHE A 43 2.06 11.72 1.71
N VAL A 44 3.23 12.20 1.29
CA VAL A 44 4.52 11.82 1.88
C VAL A 44 5.20 13.09 2.38
N ASP A 45 5.68 13.04 3.61
CA ASP A 45 6.48 14.12 4.19
C ASP A 45 7.58 13.52 5.07
N ASP A 46 8.34 14.39 5.77
CA ASP A 46 9.46 13.95 6.60
C ASP A 46 9.02 13.09 7.79
N ASP A 47 7.75 13.21 8.21
CA ASP A 47 7.21 12.48 9.35
C ASP A 47 6.54 11.16 8.97
N GLY A 48 6.43 10.88 7.68
CA GLY A 48 5.82 9.63 7.21
C GLY A 48 4.82 9.84 6.09
N ILE A 49 3.74 9.06 6.11
CA ILE A 49 2.70 9.13 5.08
C ILE A 49 1.33 9.39 5.70
N THR A 50 0.45 9.96 4.89
CA THR A 50 -0.97 10.15 5.24
C THR A 50 -1.82 9.74 4.06
N ILE A 51 -2.88 8.98 4.32
CA ILE A 51 -3.82 8.53 3.30
C ILE A 51 -5.11 9.35 3.42
N PHE A 52 -5.60 9.85 2.30
CA PHE A 52 -6.79 10.70 2.22
C PHE A 52 -7.90 10.04 1.41
N ASP A 53 -9.05 10.74 1.33
CA ASP A 53 -10.20 10.38 0.50
C ASP A 53 -10.80 9.03 0.85
N TRP A 54 -11.21 8.91 2.12
CA TRP A 54 -11.84 7.71 2.67
C TRP A 54 -13.35 7.54 2.37
N PRO A 55 -14.06 8.46 1.67
CA PRO A 55 -15.49 8.26 1.42
C PRO A 55 -15.85 6.98 0.68
N GLN A 56 -14.90 6.39 -0.05
CA GLN A 56 -15.09 5.11 -0.75
C GLN A 56 -14.84 3.91 0.15
N ALA A 57 -14.39 4.14 1.39
CA ALA A 57 -14.02 3.05 2.30
C ALA A 57 -15.21 2.15 2.62
N VAL A 58 -14.92 0.86 2.71
CA VAL A 58 -15.91 -0.14 3.12
C VAL A 58 -15.46 -0.79 4.42
N GLY A 59 -16.42 -1.35 5.17
CA GLY A 59 -16.10 -2.11 6.36
C GLY A 59 -15.48 -3.46 6.02
N THR A 60 -14.69 -4.00 6.92
CA THR A 60 -14.06 -5.33 6.73
C THR A 60 -15.07 -6.47 6.73
N ASP A 61 -16.30 -6.21 7.17
CA ASP A 61 -17.42 -7.16 7.09
C ASP A 61 -18.08 -7.17 5.71
N HIS A 62 -17.73 -6.25 4.81
CA HIS A 62 -18.20 -6.25 3.44
C HIS A 62 -17.71 -7.52 2.73
N GLU A 63 -18.58 -8.14 1.93
CA GLU A 63 -18.26 -9.42 1.28
C GLU A 63 -17.03 -9.35 0.36
N ASN A 64 -16.74 -8.17 -0.21
CA ASN A 64 -15.62 -7.96 -1.12
C ASN A 64 -14.43 -7.25 -0.47
N ALA A 65 -14.41 -7.11 0.86
CA ALA A 65 -13.38 -6.33 1.56
C ALA A 65 -11.97 -6.82 1.21
N ARG A 66 -11.74 -8.13 1.22
CA ARG A 66 -10.41 -8.69 0.93
C ARG A 66 -9.99 -8.47 -0.52
N GLU A 67 -10.92 -8.57 -1.46
CA GLU A 67 -10.64 -8.30 -2.88
C GLU A 67 -10.33 -6.83 -3.09
N LEU A 68 -11.03 -5.94 -2.41
CA LEU A 68 -10.79 -4.51 -2.50
C LEU A 68 -9.43 -4.14 -1.89
N LEU A 69 -9.05 -4.76 -0.78
CA LEU A 69 -7.72 -4.58 -0.20
C LEU A 69 -6.62 -5.04 -1.17
N ALA A 70 -6.80 -6.21 -1.77
CA ALA A 70 -5.84 -6.74 -2.74
C ALA A 70 -5.69 -5.80 -3.94
N ARG A 71 -6.79 -5.19 -4.40
CA ARG A 71 -6.77 -4.21 -5.50
C ARG A 71 -6.06 -2.92 -5.08
N ASP A 72 -6.29 -2.44 -3.86
CA ASP A 72 -5.56 -1.28 -3.35
C ASP A 72 -4.05 -1.54 -3.33
N VAL A 73 -3.64 -2.71 -2.86
CA VAL A 73 -2.24 -3.13 -2.84
C VAL A 73 -1.66 -3.16 -4.25
N GLU A 74 -2.38 -3.78 -5.19
CA GLU A 74 -1.95 -3.87 -6.58
C GLU A 74 -1.77 -2.49 -7.21
N ASN A 75 -2.71 -1.57 -6.99
CA ASN A 75 -2.64 -0.23 -7.53
C ASN A 75 -1.40 0.52 -7.04
N VAL A 76 -1.11 0.43 -5.75
CA VAL A 76 0.06 1.09 -5.17
C VAL A 76 1.35 0.43 -5.67
N TYR A 77 1.42 -0.88 -5.67
CA TYR A 77 2.60 -1.61 -6.13
C TYR A 77 2.90 -1.31 -7.60
N ASP A 78 1.87 -1.33 -8.45
CA ASP A 78 2.03 -1.02 -9.87
C ASP A 78 2.58 0.38 -10.09
N TYR A 79 2.10 1.36 -9.31
CA TYR A 79 2.62 2.71 -9.37
C TYR A 79 4.12 2.75 -9.05
N PHE A 80 4.54 2.07 -7.98
CA PHE A 80 5.95 2.02 -7.59
C PHE A 80 6.80 1.31 -8.64
N CYS A 81 6.30 0.24 -9.23
CA CYS A 81 7.02 -0.45 -10.30
C CYS A 81 7.22 0.43 -11.54
N ARG A 82 6.24 1.26 -11.86
CA ARG A 82 6.34 2.17 -13.02
C ARG A 82 7.26 3.35 -12.74
N LYS A 83 7.17 3.93 -11.56
CA LYS A 83 7.93 5.16 -11.25
C LYS A 83 9.33 4.86 -10.73
N TYR A 84 9.49 3.79 -9.98
CA TYR A 84 10.77 3.43 -9.35
C TYR A 84 11.15 1.99 -9.70
N PRO A 85 11.35 1.69 -11.01
CA PRO A 85 11.57 0.30 -11.45
C PRO A 85 12.86 -0.32 -10.92
N ASN A 86 13.88 0.50 -10.64
CA ASN A 86 15.17 -0.01 -10.18
C ASN A 86 15.20 -0.28 -8.67
N GLU A 87 14.32 0.36 -7.91
CA GLU A 87 14.29 0.29 -6.44
C GLU A 87 13.17 -0.60 -5.92
N THR A 88 12.10 -0.78 -6.71
CA THR A 88 10.94 -1.56 -6.29
C THR A 88 11.21 -3.05 -6.53
N PRO A 89 11.05 -3.91 -5.51
CA PRO A 89 11.22 -5.35 -5.72
C PRO A 89 10.29 -5.89 -6.81
N GLU A 90 10.86 -6.65 -7.76
CA GLU A 90 10.11 -7.17 -8.90
C GLU A 90 9.29 -8.40 -8.55
N ALA A 91 8.16 -8.54 -9.25
CA ALA A 91 7.36 -9.76 -9.23
C ALA A 91 6.97 -10.21 -7.81
N ALA A 92 6.58 -9.25 -6.97
CA ALA A 92 6.12 -9.57 -5.63
C ALA A 92 4.85 -10.43 -5.67
N ASP A 93 4.77 -11.40 -4.77
CA ASP A 93 3.56 -12.21 -4.58
C ASP A 93 2.51 -11.40 -3.82
N LEU A 94 1.69 -10.65 -4.56
CA LEU A 94 0.71 -9.75 -3.98
C LEU A 94 -0.44 -10.48 -3.28
N ASP A 95 -0.77 -11.70 -3.71
CA ASP A 95 -1.81 -12.49 -3.04
C ASP A 95 -1.36 -12.89 -1.64
N ALA A 96 -0.12 -13.35 -1.52
CA ALA A 96 0.46 -13.69 -0.20
C ALA A 96 0.58 -12.44 0.67
N LEU A 97 0.99 -11.32 0.08
CA LEU A 97 1.14 -10.05 0.79
C LEU A 97 -0.22 -9.58 1.34
N ALA A 98 -1.25 -9.58 0.52
CA ALA A 98 -2.58 -9.15 0.93
C ALA A 98 -3.13 -10.05 2.05
N ALA A 99 -2.90 -11.36 1.96
CA ALA A 99 -3.30 -12.30 3.02
C ALA A 99 -2.62 -11.96 4.34
N ASP A 100 -1.34 -11.60 4.30
CA ASP A 100 -0.59 -11.23 5.50
C ASP A 100 -1.01 -9.88 6.07
N LEU A 101 -1.43 -8.94 5.22
CA LEU A 101 -2.01 -7.68 5.70
C LEU A 101 -3.27 -7.94 6.52
N VAL A 102 -4.12 -8.85 6.06
CA VAL A 102 -5.35 -9.22 6.76
C VAL A 102 -5.05 -9.81 8.13
N ARG A 103 -3.97 -10.59 8.24
CA ARG A 103 -3.57 -11.26 9.50
C ARG A 103 -2.65 -10.45 10.39
N ASP A 104 -2.30 -9.22 9.95
CA ASP A 104 -1.32 -8.36 10.65
C ASP A 104 0.05 -9.03 10.79
N GLU A 105 0.46 -9.76 9.75
CA GLU A 105 1.74 -10.46 9.68
C GLU A 105 2.71 -9.86 8.67
N PHE A 106 2.34 -8.72 8.07
CA PHE A 106 3.18 -8.04 7.09
C PHE A 106 4.34 -7.31 7.77
N ASP A 107 5.54 -7.47 7.24
CA ASP A 107 6.72 -6.70 7.67
C ASP A 107 7.26 -5.83 6.53
N SER A 108 7.69 -6.42 5.43
CA SER A 108 8.24 -5.68 4.30
C SER A 108 7.91 -6.36 2.98
N ILE A 109 7.71 -5.52 1.94
CA ILE A 109 7.48 -6.01 0.57
C ILE A 109 8.60 -6.93 0.10
N SER A 110 9.82 -6.74 0.61
CA SER A 110 10.97 -7.55 0.23
C SER A 110 10.82 -9.04 0.58
N ALA A 111 9.97 -9.36 1.55
CA ALA A 111 9.71 -10.76 1.93
C ALA A 111 8.87 -11.51 0.90
N TYR A 112 8.25 -10.81 -0.06
CA TYR A 112 7.33 -11.39 -1.05
C TYR A 112 7.95 -11.49 -2.44
N THR A 113 9.23 -11.26 -2.53
CA THR A 113 10.00 -11.37 -3.79
C THR A 113 11.12 -12.39 -3.62
N GLU A 114 11.56 -12.94 -4.71
CA GLU A 114 12.69 -13.86 -4.72
C GLU A 114 14.02 -13.14 -4.71
#